data_13b28b4955a34eb2f9d37a7fa17995d0
#
_entry.id   13b28b4955a34eb2f9d37a7fa17995d0
#
_cell.length_a   1.000
_cell.length_b   1.000
_cell.length_c   1.000
_cell.angle_alpha   90.00
_cell.angle_beta   90.00
_cell.angle_gamma   90.00
#
_symmetry.space_group_name_H-M   'P 1'
#
loop_
_entity.id
_entity.type
_entity.pdbx_description
1 polymer ?
#
loop_
_entity_poly.entity_id
_entity_poly.type
_entity_poly.pdbx_seq_one_letter_code
_entity_poly.pdbx_strand_id
1 'polypeptide(L)'
;MRFKRQLKFILFIAIITILLPNHSNAATETERFIGLHDRILSFEQGEVRIVNAQMVVPFEKMAKYLYADIVKTPDQITIVKNDTSITYNYTTNETIVNQEIEMINPIQMIEDVLYIPIRFLGESTGFQVDYLSPILTARLSSDTYPHMSNPDFIEKFIQDRKPKPTVPPPSDQPIVYLTFDDGPNRYTSVHLQILKEYNVKGTFFFIGSAVQNNPTLTRQAFSEGHYLGLHSMTHEKNKVYANASAFMKEMKTEADLIKNLTGHTSTLVRAPYGSHPYVTSSMRDLLKSGGYKMWDWDVDTVDWKINEANYMQIVTNVQAGVEKARRAKDKHIVVLLHDRAQTNKALPKIIAWLQKQGYSIQPYHPEQHVRQNFWLDQAL
;
A
#
# COMPACT_ATOMS: atom_id res chain seq x y z
N MET A 1 16.51 37.29 -77.47
CA MET A 1 16.89 37.44 -76.08
C MET A 1 15.71 37.00 -75.22
N ARG A 2 15.77 35.83 -74.58
CA ARG A 2 14.68 35.29 -73.69
C ARG A 2 15.21 35.24 -72.27
N PHE A 3 14.71 36.09 -71.37
CA PHE A 3 14.96 36.07 -69.94
C PHE A 3 14.19 34.91 -69.31
N LYS A 4 14.89 33.93 -68.74
CA LYS A 4 14.32 32.91 -67.89
C LYS A 4 14.23 33.47 -66.43
N ARG A 5 13.02 33.69 -65.93
CA ARG A 5 12.74 33.89 -64.51
C ARG A 5 12.80 32.57 -63.80
N GLN A 6 13.76 32.43 -62.87
CA GLN A 6 13.76 31.32 -61.91
C GLN A 6 12.88 31.70 -60.72
N LEU A 7 11.83 30.89 -60.51
CA LEU A 7 10.96 30.98 -59.36
C LEU A 7 11.57 30.13 -58.22
N LYS A 8 12.06 30.79 -57.15
CA LYS A 8 12.49 30.11 -55.94
C LYS A 8 11.28 29.79 -55.10
N PHE A 9 10.97 28.49 -54.97
CA PHE A 9 10.04 27.97 -54.01
C PHE A 9 10.70 27.96 -52.62
N ILE A 10 10.23 28.80 -51.69
CA ILE A 10 10.59 28.76 -50.28
C ILE A 10 9.61 27.80 -49.63
N LEU A 11 10.10 26.63 -49.22
CA LEU A 11 9.36 25.63 -48.46
C LEU A 11 9.31 26.06 -46.98
N PHE A 12 8.18 26.56 -46.52
CA PHE A 12 7.95 26.81 -45.11
C PHE A 12 7.65 25.46 -44.42
N ILE A 13 8.63 24.92 -43.71
CA ILE A 13 8.41 23.79 -42.81
C ILE A 13 7.84 24.34 -41.50
N ALA A 14 6.53 24.23 -41.32
CA ALA A 14 5.88 24.45 -40.03
C ALA A 14 6.25 23.33 -39.08
N ILE A 15 7.15 23.61 -38.14
CA ILE A 15 7.43 22.72 -37.01
C ILE A 15 6.22 22.81 -36.07
N ILE A 16 5.32 21.83 -36.16
CA ILE A 16 4.29 21.62 -35.14
C ILE A 16 4.98 20.99 -33.94
N THR A 17 5.32 21.79 -32.96
CA THR A 17 5.68 21.32 -31.62
C THR A 17 4.42 20.76 -30.97
N ILE A 18 4.23 19.45 -31.04
CA ILE A 18 3.25 18.74 -30.21
C ILE A 18 3.76 18.88 -28.76
N LEU A 19 3.15 19.75 -28.00
CA LEU A 19 3.25 19.77 -26.55
C LEU A 19 2.59 18.50 -26.04
N LEU A 20 3.39 17.45 -25.86
CA LEU A 20 2.99 16.30 -25.04
C LEU A 20 2.83 16.82 -23.62
N PRO A 21 1.71 16.58 -22.94
CA PRO A 21 1.62 16.90 -21.54
C PRO A 21 2.71 16.11 -20.81
N ASN A 22 3.60 16.79 -20.12
CA ASN A 22 4.50 16.19 -19.16
C ASN A 22 3.64 15.53 -18.09
N HIS A 23 3.43 14.23 -18.21
CA HIS A 23 3.00 13.42 -17.08
C HIS A 23 4.20 13.34 -16.14
N SER A 24 4.28 14.32 -15.25
CA SER A 24 5.10 14.19 -14.06
C SER A 24 4.65 12.89 -13.38
N ASN A 25 5.55 11.90 -13.29
CA ASN A 25 5.41 10.78 -12.38
C ASN A 25 5.32 11.34 -10.97
N ALA A 26 4.13 11.70 -10.53
CA ALA A 26 3.85 11.90 -9.12
C ALA A 26 4.05 10.52 -8.48
N ALA A 27 5.19 10.32 -7.84
CA ALA A 27 5.36 9.23 -6.89
C ALA A 27 4.16 9.30 -5.95
N THR A 28 3.35 8.23 -5.88
CA THR A 28 2.20 8.18 -5.00
C THR A 28 2.71 8.43 -3.59
N GLU A 29 2.37 9.60 -3.06
CA GLU A 29 2.82 10.01 -1.73
C GLU A 29 2.26 9.00 -0.73
N THR A 30 3.15 8.36 0.04
CA THR A 30 2.75 7.36 1.03
C THR A 30 1.81 8.01 2.03
N GLU A 31 0.59 7.51 2.15
CA GLU A 31 -0.42 8.05 3.05
C GLU A 31 0.07 8.00 4.50
N ARG A 32 -0.03 9.14 5.19
CA ARG A 32 0.38 9.30 6.59
C ARG A 32 -0.79 9.78 7.40
N PHE A 33 -0.78 9.47 8.68
CA PHE A 33 -1.92 9.71 9.54
C PHE A 33 -1.53 10.52 10.78
N ILE A 34 -2.52 11.21 11.32
CA ILE A 34 -2.41 11.89 12.61
C ILE A 34 -3.41 11.25 13.56
N GLY A 35 -2.90 10.80 14.70
CA GLY A 35 -3.72 10.34 15.83
C GLY A 35 -3.87 11.43 16.88
N LEU A 36 -5.05 11.54 17.47
CA LEU A 36 -5.29 12.35 18.67
C LEU A 36 -5.98 11.46 19.71
N HIS A 37 -5.28 11.17 20.81
CA HIS A 37 -5.68 10.15 21.80
C HIS A 37 -5.99 8.82 21.08
N ASP A 38 -7.24 8.37 21.07
CA ASP A 38 -7.66 7.08 20.52
C ASP A 38 -8.31 7.17 19.14
N ARG A 39 -8.20 8.34 18.48
CA ARG A 39 -8.82 8.59 17.17
C ARG A 39 -7.80 8.93 16.11
N ILE A 40 -8.03 8.47 14.89
CA ILE A 40 -7.37 9.00 13.71
C ILE A 40 -8.14 10.23 13.23
N LEU A 41 -7.41 11.29 12.93
CA LEU A 41 -7.96 12.54 12.40
C LEU A 41 -8.13 12.45 10.89
N SER A 42 -9.18 13.08 10.36
CA SER A 42 -9.47 13.08 8.92
C SER A 42 -8.70 14.17 8.21
N PHE A 43 -7.68 13.77 7.47
CA PHE A 43 -6.96 14.61 6.51
C PHE A 43 -7.21 14.09 5.10
N GLU A 44 -7.21 14.98 4.11
CA GLU A 44 -7.27 14.58 2.72
C GLU A 44 -5.91 14.05 2.25
N GLN A 45 -5.91 13.30 1.15
CA GLN A 45 -4.67 12.77 0.59
C GLN A 45 -3.73 13.93 0.26
N GLY A 46 -2.47 13.85 0.74
CA GLY A 46 -1.44 14.89 0.53
C GLY A 46 -1.49 16.06 1.53
N GLU A 47 -2.46 16.13 2.46
CA GLU A 47 -2.46 17.14 3.52
C GLU A 47 -1.45 16.85 4.64
N VAL A 48 -1.14 15.57 4.90
CA VAL A 48 -0.08 15.17 5.83
C VAL A 48 1.17 14.89 5.05
N ARG A 49 2.19 15.76 5.15
CA ARG A 49 3.40 15.74 4.31
C ARG A 49 4.66 15.52 5.14
N ILE A 50 5.74 15.14 4.48
CA ILE A 50 7.09 15.18 5.04
C ILE A 50 7.85 16.32 4.39
N VAL A 51 8.27 17.28 5.18
CA VAL A 51 9.09 18.43 4.76
C VAL A 51 10.30 18.48 5.69
N ASN A 52 11.50 18.54 5.13
CA ASN A 52 12.76 18.54 5.89
C ASN A 52 12.80 17.43 6.96
N ALA A 53 12.40 16.22 6.59
CA ALA A 53 12.32 15.04 7.46
C ALA A 53 11.32 15.18 8.64
N GLN A 54 10.48 16.18 8.66
CA GLN A 54 9.43 16.39 9.65
C GLN A 54 8.05 16.14 9.05
N MET A 55 7.17 15.50 9.83
CA MET A 55 5.76 15.38 9.47
C MET A 55 5.05 16.71 9.74
N VAL A 56 4.51 17.32 8.69
CA VAL A 56 3.82 18.61 8.74
C VAL A 56 2.35 18.46 8.38
N VAL A 57 1.52 19.31 8.95
CA VAL A 57 0.06 19.33 8.77
C VAL A 57 -0.43 20.76 8.54
N PRO A 58 -1.59 20.96 7.87
CA PRO A 58 -2.21 22.28 7.75
C PRO A 58 -2.48 22.88 9.13
N PHE A 59 -1.90 24.06 9.36
CA PHE A 59 -1.89 24.73 10.66
C PHE A 59 -3.29 24.94 11.23
N GLU A 60 -4.19 25.55 10.47
CA GLU A 60 -5.54 25.84 10.91
C GLU A 60 -6.39 24.59 11.10
N LYS A 61 -6.24 23.60 10.23
CA LYS A 61 -7.01 22.36 10.33
C LYS A 61 -6.63 21.59 11.59
N MET A 62 -5.33 21.54 11.89
CA MET A 62 -4.87 20.89 13.13
C MET A 62 -5.27 21.67 14.38
N ALA A 63 -5.21 23.02 14.34
CA ALA A 63 -5.69 23.84 15.45
C ALA A 63 -7.15 23.56 15.80
N LYS A 64 -8.03 23.39 14.80
CA LYS A 64 -9.44 22.99 15.01
C LYS A 64 -9.57 21.63 15.67
N TYR A 65 -8.77 20.65 15.27
CA TYR A 65 -8.77 19.33 15.92
C TYR A 65 -8.31 19.38 17.38
N LEU A 66 -7.42 20.31 17.69
CA LEU A 66 -6.97 20.54 19.07
C LEU A 66 -7.94 21.41 19.89
N TYR A 67 -9.03 21.89 19.29
CA TYR A 67 -9.95 22.86 19.91
C TYR A 67 -9.22 24.12 20.40
N ALA A 68 -8.25 24.60 19.60
CA ALA A 68 -7.56 25.85 19.85
C ALA A 68 -8.36 27.02 19.26
N ASP A 69 -8.34 28.16 19.93
CA ASP A 69 -8.90 29.40 19.39
C ASP A 69 -7.99 29.91 18.26
N ILE A 70 -8.60 30.41 17.18
CA ILE A 70 -7.89 30.94 16.02
C ILE A 70 -8.24 32.43 15.88
N VAL A 71 -7.22 33.29 15.94
CA VAL A 71 -7.34 34.72 15.72
C VAL A 71 -6.57 35.08 14.46
N LYS A 72 -7.23 35.77 13.51
CA LYS A 72 -6.63 36.21 12.25
C LYS A 72 -6.70 37.72 12.10
N THR A 73 -5.62 38.30 11.66
CA THR A 73 -5.54 39.66 11.16
C THR A 73 -4.92 39.66 9.75
N PRO A 74 -4.90 40.78 9.03
CA PRO A 74 -4.21 40.83 7.73
C PRO A 74 -2.73 40.41 7.79
N ASP A 75 -2.06 40.69 8.92
CA ASP A 75 -0.61 40.51 9.05
C ASP A 75 -0.20 39.24 9.78
N GLN A 76 -1.11 38.54 10.46
CA GLN A 76 -0.77 37.38 11.27
C GLN A 76 -1.95 36.45 11.54
N ILE A 77 -1.62 35.20 11.83
CA ILE A 77 -2.55 34.21 12.39
C ILE A 77 -1.99 33.69 13.71
N THR A 78 -2.84 33.66 14.73
CA THR A 78 -2.52 33.15 16.06
C THR A 78 -3.46 32.01 16.43
N ILE A 79 -2.93 30.91 16.95
CA ILE A 79 -3.70 29.92 17.66
C ILE A 79 -3.41 30.03 19.16
N VAL A 80 -4.45 29.87 19.96
CA VAL A 80 -4.32 29.87 21.42
C VAL A 80 -4.92 28.58 21.95
N LYS A 81 -4.12 27.86 22.75
CA LYS A 81 -4.57 26.66 23.45
C LYS A 81 -4.01 26.63 24.85
N ASN A 82 -4.91 26.60 25.86
CA ASN A 82 -4.52 26.75 27.24
C ASN A 82 -3.71 28.07 27.41
N ASP A 83 -2.53 27.98 28.01
CA ASP A 83 -1.65 29.15 28.24
C ASP A 83 -0.62 29.36 27.09
N THR A 84 -0.76 28.63 25.98
CA THR A 84 0.16 28.71 24.83
C THR A 84 -0.48 29.45 23.66
N SER A 85 0.22 30.46 23.16
CA SER A 85 -0.09 31.12 21.89
C SER A 85 1.00 30.83 20.86
N ILE A 86 0.61 30.47 19.64
CA ILE A 86 1.52 30.28 18.51
C ILE A 86 1.05 31.21 17.38
N THR A 87 1.86 32.21 17.06
CA THR A 87 1.57 33.22 16.03
C THR A 87 2.52 33.04 14.86
N TYR A 88 1.98 33.10 13.65
CA TYR A 88 2.77 33.24 12.42
C TYR A 88 2.51 34.63 11.81
N ASN A 89 3.59 35.37 11.57
CA ASN A 89 3.51 36.71 10.95
C ASN A 89 3.75 36.54 9.44
N TYR A 90 2.79 36.97 8.62
CA TYR A 90 2.85 36.86 7.16
C TYR A 90 3.86 37.81 6.52
N THR A 91 4.19 38.93 7.19
CA THR A 91 5.10 39.94 6.66
C THR A 91 6.56 39.57 6.92
N THR A 92 6.86 39.14 8.17
CA THR A 92 8.22 38.77 8.57
C THR A 92 8.57 37.32 8.36
N ASN A 93 7.56 36.48 8.11
CA ASN A 93 7.65 35.00 8.07
C ASN A 93 8.20 34.40 9.37
N GLU A 94 7.93 35.02 10.49
CA GLU A 94 8.38 34.57 11.81
C GLU A 94 7.29 33.80 12.55
N THR A 95 7.73 32.80 13.32
CA THR A 95 6.87 32.13 14.31
C THR A 95 7.19 32.65 15.69
N ILE A 96 6.15 33.04 16.44
CA ILE A 96 6.24 33.57 17.79
C ILE A 96 5.45 32.64 18.72
N VAL A 97 6.10 32.15 19.76
CA VAL A 97 5.47 31.32 20.81
C VAL A 97 5.51 32.07 22.12
N ASN A 98 4.35 32.34 22.73
CA ASN A 98 4.24 33.05 23.99
C ASN A 98 5.03 34.38 24.03
N GLN A 99 5.00 35.16 22.94
CA GLN A 99 5.71 36.42 22.74
C GLN A 99 7.24 36.30 22.48
N GLU A 100 7.79 35.09 22.41
CA GLU A 100 9.18 34.86 22.02
C GLU A 100 9.26 34.40 20.57
N ILE A 101 10.23 34.96 19.82
CA ILE A 101 10.45 34.59 18.41
C ILE A 101 11.24 33.28 18.37
N GLU A 102 10.71 32.30 17.64
CA GLU A 102 11.43 31.03 17.39
C GLU A 102 12.62 31.28 16.45
N MET A 103 13.82 30.91 16.88
CA MET A 103 15.04 31.10 16.11
C MET A 103 15.06 30.35 14.77
N ILE A 104 14.36 29.19 14.71
CA ILE A 104 14.17 28.40 13.48
C ILE A 104 12.68 28.38 13.22
N ASN A 105 12.24 29.10 12.17
CA ASN A 105 10.82 29.16 11.86
C ASN A 105 10.26 27.77 11.48
N PRO A 106 9.41 27.16 12.33
CA PRO A 106 8.86 25.85 12.07
C PRO A 106 7.68 25.89 11.08
N ILE A 107 7.00 27.03 10.94
CA ILE A 107 5.81 27.18 10.09
C ILE A 107 6.24 27.57 8.67
N GLN A 108 5.66 26.92 7.69
CA GLN A 108 6.00 27.12 6.26
C GLN A 108 4.73 27.30 5.43
N MET A 109 4.77 28.20 4.46
CA MET A 109 3.75 28.32 3.43
C MET A 109 4.05 27.32 2.30
N ILE A 110 3.12 26.44 1.99
CA ILE A 110 3.20 25.47 0.90
C ILE A 110 1.90 25.53 0.12
N GLU A 111 1.96 25.89 -1.17
CA GLU A 111 0.76 25.97 -2.04
C GLU A 111 -0.37 26.81 -1.40
N ASP A 112 -0.04 27.99 -0.90
CA ASP A 112 -0.95 28.93 -0.22
C ASP A 112 -1.59 28.41 1.08
N VAL A 113 -1.10 27.31 1.65
CA VAL A 113 -1.51 26.76 2.94
C VAL A 113 -0.36 26.82 3.93
N LEU A 114 -0.62 27.30 5.14
CA LEU A 114 0.36 27.23 6.23
C LEU A 114 0.45 25.82 6.78
N TYR A 115 1.65 25.29 6.86
CA TYR A 115 1.98 24.00 7.44
C TYR A 115 2.84 24.14 8.69
N ILE A 116 2.60 23.29 9.68
CA ILE A 116 3.35 23.25 10.94
C ILE A 116 3.82 21.81 11.23
N PRO A 117 5.06 21.62 11.71
CA PRO A 117 5.49 20.31 12.18
C PRO A 117 4.60 19.84 13.33
N ILE A 118 4.05 18.62 13.18
CA ILE A 118 3.10 18.08 14.15
C ILE A 118 3.70 17.92 15.54
N ARG A 119 4.99 17.58 15.62
CA ARG A 119 5.72 17.48 16.89
C ARG A 119 5.83 18.84 17.58
N PHE A 120 6.26 19.86 16.84
CA PHE A 120 6.36 21.21 17.39
C PHE A 120 5.00 21.69 17.92
N LEU A 121 3.94 21.60 17.13
CA LEU A 121 2.61 22.00 17.55
C LEU A 121 2.12 21.20 18.78
N GLY A 122 2.28 19.89 18.76
CA GLY A 122 1.83 19.01 19.84
C GLY A 122 2.55 19.33 21.15
N GLU A 123 3.87 19.34 21.13
CA GLU A 123 4.68 19.59 22.32
C GLU A 123 4.45 21.00 22.89
N SER A 124 4.38 22.04 22.03
CA SER A 124 4.09 23.41 22.46
C SER A 124 2.70 23.56 23.09
N THR A 125 1.73 22.71 22.71
CA THR A 125 0.36 22.76 23.23
C THR A 125 0.09 21.71 24.33
N GLY A 126 1.14 21.08 24.86
CA GLY A 126 1.08 20.18 26.04
C GLY A 126 0.72 18.74 25.71
N PHE A 127 0.95 18.29 24.47
CA PHE A 127 0.82 16.89 24.10
C PHE A 127 2.17 16.19 24.01
N GLN A 128 2.20 14.92 24.39
CA GLN A 128 3.26 14.00 23.97
C GLN A 128 2.99 13.60 22.53
N VAL A 129 4.07 13.52 21.70
CA VAL A 129 3.94 13.17 20.29
C VAL A 129 4.82 11.97 19.97
N ASP A 130 4.17 10.83 19.72
CA ASP A 130 4.81 9.57 19.34
C ASP A 130 4.66 9.29 17.84
N TYR A 131 5.76 8.86 17.21
CA TYR A 131 5.69 8.38 15.83
C TYR A 131 5.55 6.86 15.80
N LEU A 132 4.39 6.39 15.37
CA LEU A 132 4.03 4.98 15.29
C LEU A 132 4.38 4.44 13.90
N SER A 133 5.63 3.98 13.74
CA SER A 133 6.19 3.54 12.46
C SER A 133 5.37 2.46 11.75
N PRO A 134 4.81 1.43 12.41
CA PRO A 134 4.04 0.37 11.75
C PRO A 134 2.82 0.89 10.97
N ILE A 135 2.27 2.02 11.40
CA ILE A 135 1.05 2.61 10.82
C ILE A 135 1.26 4.03 10.29
N LEU A 136 2.52 4.48 10.14
CA LEU A 136 2.94 5.79 9.62
C LEU A 136 2.17 6.97 10.25
N THR A 137 1.92 6.88 11.56
CA THR A 137 1.07 7.84 12.30
C THR A 137 1.90 8.64 13.28
N ALA A 138 1.75 9.96 13.31
CA ALA A 138 2.12 10.76 14.47
C ALA A 138 0.91 10.84 15.41
N ARG A 139 1.05 10.31 16.62
CA ARG A 139 -0.01 10.29 17.63
C ARG A 139 0.26 11.33 18.72
N LEU A 140 -0.73 12.18 18.95
CA LEU A 140 -0.74 13.12 20.05
C LEU A 140 -1.56 12.51 21.21
N SER A 141 -0.97 12.46 22.40
CA SER A 141 -1.65 12.03 23.62
C SER A 141 -1.32 12.95 24.79
N SER A 142 -2.16 12.96 25.80
CA SER A 142 -1.96 13.77 26.99
C SER A 142 -2.37 12.96 28.22
N ASP A 143 -1.54 12.96 29.26
CA ASP A 143 -1.81 12.25 30.53
C ASP A 143 -3.05 12.76 31.25
N THR A 144 -3.53 13.96 30.90
CA THR A 144 -4.78 14.53 31.42
C THR A 144 -6.04 13.89 30.82
N TYR A 145 -5.88 13.04 29.77
CA TYR A 145 -6.98 12.39 29.09
C TYR A 145 -6.73 10.87 29.03
N PRO A 146 -7.66 10.04 29.53
CA PRO A 146 -7.52 8.59 29.40
C PRO A 146 -7.37 8.18 27.95
N HIS A 147 -6.35 7.43 27.64
CA HIS A 147 -6.11 6.92 26.28
C HIS A 147 -5.44 5.54 26.34
N MET A 148 -5.64 4.74 25.31
CA MET A 148 -5.01 3.42 25.17
C MET A 148 -3.49 3.53 24.98
N SER A 149 -2.79 2.45 25.25
CA SER A 149 -1.34 2.35 24.97
C SER A 149 -1.04 2.47 23.46
N ASN A 150 0.18 2.82 23.08
CA ASN A 150 0.57 2.83 21.67
C ASN A 150 0.44 1.46 20.99
N PRO A 151 0.79 0.32 21.60
CA PRO A 151 0.52 -1.00 21.03
C PRO A 151 -0.96 -1.25 20.76
N ASP A 152 -1.85 -0.95 21.72
CA ASP A 152 -3.30 -1.14 21.56
C ASP A 152 -3.88 -0.22 20.49
N PHE A 153 -3.37 1.02 20.38
CA PHE A 153 -3.75 1.95 19.33
C PHE A 153 -3.33 1.44 17.94
N ILE A 154 -2.12 0.89 17.80
CA ILE A 154 -1.65 0.28 16.56
C ILE A 154 -2.54 -0.91 16.20
N GLU A 155 -2.84 -1.79 17.14
CA GLU A 155 -3.71 -2.94 16.91
C GLU A 155 -5.11 -2.50 16.47
N LYS A 156 -5.72 -1.57 17.20
CA LYS A 156 -7.02 -0.99 16.84
C LYS A 156 -7.00 -0.39 15.43
N PHE A 157 -6.00 0.44 15.10
CA PHE A 157 -5.84 1.04 13.77
C PHE A 157 -5.81 -0.03 12.67
N ILE A 158 -5.04 -1.10 12.90
CA ILE A 158 -4.93 -2.22 11.95
C ILE A 158 -6.28 -2.94 11.83
N GLN A 159 -6.97 -3.20 12.93
CA GLN A 159 -8.28 -3.87 12.94
C GLN A 159 -9.34 -3.02 12.22
N ASP A 160 -9.40 -1.72 12.50
CA ASP A 160 -10.38 -0.80 11.87
C ASP A 160 -10.19 -0.66 10.35
N ARG A 161 -8.96 -0.92 9.87
CA ARG A 161 -8.60 -0.89 8.44
C ARG A 161 -8.54 -2.27 7.77
N LYS A 162 -8.69 -3.35 8.52
CA LYS A 162 -8.92 -4.65 7.90
C LYS A 162 -10.14 -4.51 6.98
N PRO A 163 -10.05 -4.96 5.72
CA PRO A 163 -11.25 -5.02 4.90
C PRO A 163 -12.29 -5.77 5.71
N LYS A 164 -13.41 -5.11 6.00
CA LYS A 164 -14.57 -5.83 6.56
C LYS A 164 -14.86 -6.93 5.54
N PRO A 165 -15.06 -8.19 5.98
CA PRO A 165 -15.46 -9.24 5.07
C PRO A 165 -16.61 -8.68 4.25
N THR A 166 -16.40 -8.44 2.97
CA THR A 166 -17.52 -8.18 2.08
C THR A 166 -18.27 -9.49 2.08
N VAL A 167 -19.44 -9.52 2.72
CA VAL A 167 -20.35 -10.64 2.54
C VAL A 167 -20.48 -10.78 1.03
N PRO A 168 -20.04 -11.93 0.44
CA PRO A 168 -20.16 -12.10 -1.00
C PRO A 168 -21.62 -11.81 -1.36
N PRO A 169 -21.88 -11.08 -2.44
CA PRO A 169 -23.25 -10.98 -2.91
C PRO A 169 -23.78 -12.41 -3.04
N PRO A 170 -25.04 -12.66 -2.73
CA PRO A 170 -25.66 -13.97 -2.91
C PRO A 170 -25.70 -14.27 -4.42
N SER A 171 -24.58 -14.69 -4.97
CA SER A 171 -24.43 -15.11 -6.35
C SER A 171 -23.90 -16.54 -6.34
N ASP A 172 -24.40 -17.36 -7.23
CA ASP A 172 -23.86 -18.69 -7.53
C ASP A 172 -22.47 -18.63 -8.19
N GLN A 173 -21.95 -17.41 -8.39
CA GLN A 173 -20.65 -17.19 -9.02
C GLN A 173 -19.51 -17.45 -8.02
N PRO A 174 -18.42 -18.07 -8.49
CA PRO A 174 -17.23 -18.29 -7.68
C PRO A 174 -16.58 -16.98 -7.21
N ILE A 175 -15.87 -17.06 -6.09
CA ILE A 175 -14.94 -16.02 -5.64
C ILE A 175 -13.61 -16.24 -6.36
N VAL A 176 -13.05 -15.17 -6.94
CA VAL A 176 -11.73 -15.18 -7.58
C VAL A 176 -10.74 -14.41 -6.71
N TYR A 177 -9.63 -15.04 -6.39
CA TYR A 177 -8.51 -14.44 -5.67
C TYR A 177 -7.40 -14.12 -6.66
N LEU A 178 -7.15 -12.83 -6.91
CA LEU A 178 -5.98 -12.40 -7.66
C LEU A 178 -4.79 -12.38 -6.72
N THR A 179 -3.78 -13.21 -7.01
CA THR A 179 -2.60 -13.36 -6.18
C THR A 179 -1.33 -12.99 -6.95
N PHE A 180 -0.40 -12.29 -6.29
CA PHE A 180 0.80 -11.73 -6.89
C PHE A 180 2.04 -12.19 -6.14
N ASP A 181 2.95 -12.89 -6.81
CA ASP A 181 4.18 -13.41 -6.25
C ASP A 181 5.40 -12.54 -6.61
N ASP A 182 6.52 -12.73 -5.92
CA ASP A 182 7.85 -12.17 -6.18
C ASP A 182 8.04 -10.66 -5.87
N GLY A 183 7.02 -9.96 -5.39
CA GLY A 183 7.15 -8.57 -4.96
C GLY A 183 7.75 -8.41 -3.53
N PRO A 184 7.80 -7.18 -3.02
CA PRO A 184 7.51 -5.93 -3.72
C PRO A 184 8.70 -5.45 -4.56
N ASN A 185 8.41 -4.95 -5.75
CA ASN A 185 9.39 -4.37 -6.64
C ASN A 185 8.82 -3.14 -7.38
N ARG A 186 9.55 -2.60 -8.36
CA ARG A 186 9.11 -1.41 -9.12
C ARG A 186 7.74 -1.55 -9.81
N TYR A 187 7.24 -2.75 -10.03
CA TYR A 187 5.94 -3.00 -10.67
C TYR A 187 4.79 -3.06 -9.66
N THR A 188 5.09 -3.32 -8.39
CA THR A 188 4.10 -3.41 -7.32
C THR A 188 3.26 -2.13 -7.17
N SER A 189 3.91 -0.95 -7.26
CA SER A 189 3.19 0.33 -7.18
C SER A 189 2.11 0.48 -8.26
N VAL A 190 2.40 0.01 -9.47
CA VAL A 190 1.43 0.04 -10.58
C VAL A 190 0.31 -0.97 -10.37
N HIS A 191 0.61 -2.17 -9.84
CA HIS A 191 -0.43 -3.14 -9.44
C HIS A 191 -1.38 -2.53 -8.41
N LEU A 192 -0.84 -1.91 -7.35
CA LEU A 192 -1.63 -1.27 -6.29
C LEU A 192 -2.53 -0.16 -6.85
N GLN A 193 -1.99 0.68 -7.75
CA GLN A 193 -2.76 1.72 -8.42
C GLN A 193 -3.92 1.13 -9.23
N ILE A 194 -3.66 0.12 -10.06
CA ILE A 194 -4.70 -0.54 -10.88
C ILE A 194 -5.77 -1.16 -9.98
N LEU A 195 -5.39 -1.90 -8.95
CA LEU A 195 -6.33 -2.53 -8.02
C LEU A 195 -7.20 -1.47 -7.32
N LYS A 196 -6.62 -0.33 -6.96
CA LYS A 196 -7.34 0.82 -6.37
C LYS A 196 -8.33 1.43 -7.36
N GLU A 197 -7.94 1.67 -8.61
CA GLU A 197 -8.79 2.23 -9.68
C GLU A 197 -10.02 1.36 -9.95
N TYR A 198 -9.87 0.05 -9.89
CA TYR A 198 -10.96 -0.91 -10.07
C TYR A 198 -11.71 -1.26 -8.77
N ASN A 199 -11.32 -0.67 -7.64
CA ASN A 199 -11.85 -0.94 -6.30
C ASN A 199 -11.84 -2.43 -5.94
N VAL A 200 -10.75 -3.12 -6.24
CA VAL A 200 -10.53 -4.54 -5.90
C VAL A 200 -9.31 -4.70 -5.01
N LYS A 201 -9.28 -5.78 -4.22
CA LYS A 201 -8.16 -6.13 -3.36
C LYS A 201 -7.59 -7.48 -3.79
N GLY A 202 -6.28 -7.64 -3.63
CA GLY A 202 -5.55 -8.87 -3.95
C GLY A 202 -4.80 -9.43 -2.76
N THR A 203 -4.13 -10.55 -2.99
CA THR A 203 -3.22 -11.20 -2.04
C THR A 203 -1.82 -11.19 -2.62
N PHE A 204 -0.86 -10.64 -1.89
CA PHE A 204 0.53 -10.56 -2.32
C PHE A 204 1.38 -11.54 -1.52
N PHE A 205 2.11 -12.40 -2.20
CA PHE A 205 3.12 -13.27 -1.62
C PHE A 205 4.48 -12.66 -1.89
N PHE A 206 4.92 -11.81 -0.97
CA PHE A 206 6.17 -11.08 -1.14
C PHE A 206 7.38 -11.92 -0.75
N ILE A 207 8.54 -11.62 -1.33
CA ILE A 207 9.81 -12.20 -0.91
C ILE A 207 10.41 -11.34 0.20
N GLY A 208 10.81 -11.91 1.32
CA GLY A 208 11.29 -11.18 2.48
C GLY A 208 12.47 -10.24 2.19
N SER A 209 13.44 -10.64 1.35
CA SER A 209 14.53 -9.76 0.91
C SER A 209 14.03 -8.56 0.09
N ALA A 210 12.98 -8.75 -0.71
CA ALA A 210 12.34 -7.65 -1.45
C ALA A 210 11.54 -6.73 -0.51
N VAL A 211 10.86 -7.27 0.50
CA VAL A 211 10.22 -6.51 1.59
C VAL A 211 11.23 -5.62 2.32
N GLN A 212 12.40 -6.17 2.64
CA GLN A 212 13.49 -5.45 3.30
C GLN A 212 13.98 -4.24 2.49
N ASN A 213 14.05 -4.42 1.16
CA ASN A 213 14.49 -3.38 0.22
C ASN A 213 13.39 -2.37 -0.15
N ASN A 214 12.11 -2.72 0.04
CA ASN A 214 10.97 -1.89 -0.34
C ASN A 214 9.91 -1.79 0.78
N PRO A 215 10.30 -1.33 2.00
CA PRO A 215 9.41 -1.31 3.15
C PRO A 215 8.19 -0.39 2.95
N THR A 216 8.33 0.67 2.16
CA THR A 216 7.25 1.60 1.85
C THR A 216 6.15 0.93 1.03
N LEU A 217 6.50 0.19 -0.03
CA LEU A 217 5.52 -0.54 -0.85
C LEU A 217 4.82 -1.64 -0.06
N THR A 218 5.54 -2.30 0.86
CA THR A 218 4.95 -3.30 1.75
C THR A 218 3.88 -2.68 2.65
N ARG A 219 4.18 -1.53 3.29
CA ARG A 219 3.21 -0.81 4.11
C ARG A 219 2.02 -0.31 3.28
N GLN A 220 2.27 0.21 2.08
CA GLN A 220 1.22 0.67 1.18
C GLN A 220 0.27 -0.47 0.82
N ALA A 221 0.78 -1.62 0.37
CA ALA A 221 -0.05 -2.78 0.04
C ALA A 221 -0.94 -3.19 1.20
N PHE A 222 -0.40 -3.22 2.43
CA PHE A 222 -1.17 -3.52 3.62
C PHE A 222 -2.21 -2.45 3.94
N SER A 223 -1.83 -1.17 3.96
CA SER A 223 -2.72 -0.05 4.31
C SER A 223 -3.86 0.13 3.30
N GLU A 224 -3.65 -0.25 2.05
CA GLU A 224 -4.69 -0.25 1.03
C GLU A 224 -5.65 -1.46 1.12
N GLY A 225 -5.45 -2.35 2.10
CA GLY A 225 -6.36 -3.47 2.41
C GLY A 225 -6.10 -4.73 1.61
N HIS A 226 -4.91 -4.90 1.04
CA HIS A 226 -4.47 -6.17 0.46
C HIS A 226 -3.97 -7.11 1.55
N TYR A 227 -4.08 -8.41 1.32
CA TYR A 227 -3.49 -9.40 2.23
C TYR A 227 -2.03 -9.64 1.84
N LEU A 228 -1.14 -9.68 2.85
CA LEU A 228 0.27 -10.02 2.67
C LEU A 228 0.51 -11.45 3.14
N GLY A 229 0.81 -12.34 2.21
CA GLY A 229 1.26 -13.71 2.44
C GLY A 229 2.79 -13.80 2.42
N LEU A 230 3.30 -14.99 2.69
CA LEU A 230 4.73 -15.31 2.81
C LEU A 230 5.20 -16.09 1.60
N HIS A 231 6.33 -15.66 1.00
CA HIS A 231 6.96 -16.33 -0.16
C HIS A 231 8.43 -16.67 0.08
N SER A 232 8.80 -16.92 1.32
CA SER A 232 10.13 -17.13 1.85
C SER A 232 11.02 -15.88 1.90
N MET A 233 12.01 -15.89 2.77
CA MET A 233 12.93 -14.77 2.92
C MET A 233 13.80 -14.55 1.68
N THR A 234 14.23 -15.63 1.00
CA THR A 234 15.24 -15.56 -0.06
C THR A 234 14.76 -15.97 -1.44
N HIS A 235 13.71 -16.80 -1.55
CA HIS A 235 13.29 -17.46 -2.79
C HIS A 235 14.37 -18.35 -3.44
N GLU A 236 15.46 -18.67 -2.71
CA GLU A 236 16.53 -19.52 -3.20
C GLU A 236 16.26 -21.00 -2.88
N LYS A 237 16.04 -21.81 -3.89
CA LYS A 237 15.62 -23.21 -3.76
C LYS A 237 16.47 -24.03 -2.80
N ASN A 238 17.79 -23.88 -2.88
CA ASN A 238 18.76 -24.59 -2.04
C ASN A 238 18.75 -24.11 -0.58
N LYS A 239 18.30 -22.90 -0.30
CA LYS A 239 18.14 -22.37 1.07
C LYS A 239 16.76 -22.74 1.62
N VAL A 240 15.71 -22.45 0.86
CA VAL A 240 14.31 -22.68 1.27
C VAL A 240 14.07 -24.17 1.56
N TYR A 241 14.55 -25.05 0.69
CA TYR A 241 14.29 -26.51 0.75
C TYR A 241 15.45 -27.35 1.26
N ALA A 242 16.45 -26.75 1.93
CA ALA A 242 17.59 -27.48 2.50
C ALA A 242 17.13 -28.56 3.52
N ASN A 243 16.20 -28.22 4.36
CA ASN A 243 15.54 -29.10 5.33
C ASN A 243 14.31 -28.40 5.95
N ALA A 244 13.54 -29.11 6.77
CA ALA A 244 12.30 -28.56 7.35
C ALA A 244 12.54 -27.37 8.29
N SER A 245 13.64 -27.36 9.06
CA SER A 245 14.00 -26.24 9.93
C SER A 245 14.37 -24.99 9.10
N ALA A 246 15.12 -25.17 8.02
CA ALA A 246 15.49 -24.08 7.10
C ALA A 246 14.23 -23.48 6.45
N PHE A 247 13.32 -24.33 5.96
CA PHE A 247 12.05 -23.92 5.40
C PHE A 247 11.24 -23.03 6.36
N MET A 248 11.06 -23.49 7.61
CA MET A 248 10.34 -22.71 8.62
C MET A 248 11.06 -21.42 9.02
N LYS A 249 12.40 -21.45 9.05
CA LYS A 249 13.18 -20.22 9.31
C LYS A 249 12.96 -19.17 8.24
N GLU A 250 12.94 -19.57 6.96
CA GLU A 250 12.66 -18.68 5.82
C GLU A 250 11.29 -18.01 5.98
N MET A 251 10.24 -18.79 6.27
CA MET A 251 8.88 -18.27 6.44
C MET A 251 8.74 -17.39 7.69
N LYS A 252 9.31 -17.83 8.82
CA LYS A 252 9.20 -17.10 10.07
C LYS A 252 9.94 -15.76 10.02
N THR A 253 11.16 -15.73 9.44
CA THR A 253 11.93 -14.48 9.33
C THR A 253 11.19 -13.45 8.50
N GLU A 254 10.55 -13.86 7.41
CA GLU A 254 9.72 -12.99 6.59
C GLU A 254 8.45 -12.53 7.35
N ALA A 255 7.77 -13.45 8.05
CA ALA A 255 6.60 -13.11 8.85
C ALA A 255 6.91 -12.07 9.93
N ASP A 256 8.02 -12.23 10.64
CA ASP A 256 8.49 -11.29 11.67
C ASP A 256 8.80 -9.91 11.02
N LEU A 257 9.41 -9.89 9.83
CA LEU A 257 9.69 -8.66 9.08
C LEU A 257 8.40 -7.94 8.67
N ILE A 258 7.44 -8.63 8.08
CA ILE A 258 6.13 -8.06 7.70
C ILE A 258 5.41 -7.54 8.94
N LYS A 259 5.42 -8.30 10.03
CA LYS A 259 4.81 -7.88 11.30
C LYS A 259 5.45 -6.61 11.86
N ASN A 260 6.76 -6.49 11.84
CA ASN A 260 7.47 -5.29 12.29
C ASN A 260 7.15 -4.06 11.44
N LEU A 261 6.88 -4.23 10.15
CA LEU A 261 6.58 -3.15 9.22
C LEU A 261 5.13 -2.69 9.26
N THR A 262 4.18 -3.60 9.50
CA THR A 262 2.75 -3.39 9.28
C THR A 262 1.88 -3.70 10.50
N GLY A 263 2.42 -4.37 11.51
CA GLY A 263 1.65 -4.96 12.62
C GLY A 263 0.84 -6.21 12.22
N HIS A 264 0.81 -6.56 10.94
CA HIS A 264 0.08 -7.74 10.44
C HIS A 264 0.84 -9.03 10.70
N THR A 265 0.17 -10.01 11.31
CA THR A 265 0.72 -11.36 11.45
C THR A 265 0.24 -12.22 10.28
N SER A 266 1.11 -12.41 9.28
CA SER A 266 0.82 -13.29 8.16
C SER A 266 0.93 -14.75 8.56
N THR A 267 -0.07 -15.54 8.19
CA THR A 267 -0.10 -17.01 8.42
C THR A 267 -0.31 -17.80 7.13
N LEU A 268 -0.46 -17.13 5.99
CA LEU A 268 -0.62 -17.79 4.70
C LEU A 268 0.73 -17.84 3.97
N VAL A 269 1.13 -19.05 3.60
CA VAL A 269 2.38 -19.33 2.88
C VAL A 269 2.06 -19.74 1.44
N ARG A 270 2.84 -19.23 0.48
CA ARG A 270 2.99 -19.85 -0.83
C ARG A 270 4.44 -20.27 -0.99
N ALA A 271 4.65 -21.57 -1.15
CA ALA A 271 5.98 -22.12 -1.32
C ALA A 271 6.57 -21.72 -2.69
N PRO A 272 7.81 -21.20 -2.77
CA PRO A 272 8.47 -20.93 -4.04
C PRO A 272 8.41 -22.11 -5.01
N TYR A 273 8.09 -21.85 -6.26
CA TYR A 273 7.94 -22.86 -7.33
C TYR A 273 6.75 -23.83 -7.16
N GLY A 274 5.83 -23.55 -6.22
CA GLY A 274 4.71 -24.41 -5.84
C GLY A 274 5.08 -25.43 -4.76
N SER A 275 4.06 -25.89 -4.03
CA SER A 275 4.30 -26.77 -2.89
C SER A 275 4.75 -28.18 -3.29
N HIS A 276 4.23 -28.72 -4.40
CA HIS A 276 4.60 -30.04 -4.89
C HIS A 276 5.68 -29.96 -5.97
N PRO A 277 6.77 -30.74 -5.92
CA PRO A 277 7.06 -31.82 -4.93
C PRO A 277 7.92 -31.34 -3.74
N TYR A 278 8.17 -30.04 -3.59
CA TYR A 278 9.25 -29.52 -2.75
C TYR A 278 8.93 -29.52 -1.24
N VAL A 279 7.68 -29.23 -0.86
CA VAL A 279 7.28 -29.17 0.55
C VAL A 279 7.05 -30.59 1.08
N THR A 280 8.04 -31.10 1.82
CA THR A 280 8.00 -32.46 2.39
C THR A 280 6.94 -32.60 3.49
N SER A 281 6.66 -33.85 3.93
CA SER A 281 5.74 -34.09 5.06
C SER A 281 6.19 -33.37 6.33
N SER A 282 7.50 -33.44 6.67
CA SER A 282 8.03 -32.75 7.86
C SER A 282 7.89 -31.21 7.77
N MET A 283 8.01 -30.61 6.59
CA MET A 283 7.75 -29.18 6.41
C MET A 283 6.27 -28.85 6.61
N ARG A 284 5.35 -29.68 6.07
CA ARG A 284 3.91 -29.50 6.29
C ARG A 284 3.51 -29.65 7.75
N ASP A 285 4.13 -30.59 8.47
CA ASP A 285 3.86 -30.78 9.91
C ASP A 285 4.31 -29.56 10.73
N LEU A 286 5.45 -28.94 10.36
CA LEU A 286 5.89 -27.68 10.99
C LEU A 286 4.97 -26.51 10.63
N LEU A 287 4.48 -26.39 9.40
CA LEU A 287 3.49 -25.37 9.06
C LEU A 287 2.22 -25.52 9.91
N LYS A 288 1.68 -26.74 10.01
CA LYS A 288 0.48 -27.03 10.81
C LYS A 288 0.67 -26.69 12.28
N SER A 289 1.78 -27.15 12.87
CA SER A 289 2.09 -26.87 14.29
C SER A 289 2.32 -25.39 14.58
N GLY A 290 2.78 -24.64 13.59
CA GLY A 290 2.93 -23.18 13.66
C GLY A 290 1.67 -22.38 13.35
N GLY A 291 0.54 -23.04 13.05
CA GLY A 291 -0.72 -22.36 12.71
C GLY A 291 -0.75 -21.73 11.31
N TYR A 292 0.20 -22.10 10.45
CA TYR A 292 0.24 -21.60 9.07
C TYR A 292 -0.75 -22.35 8.17
N LYS A 293 -1.17 -21.66 7.11
CA LYS A 293 -1.93 -22.17 5.96
C LYS A 293 -1.07 -22.06 4.71
N MET A 294 -1.41 -22.85 3.69
CA MET A 294 -0.64 -22.88 2.45
C MET A 294 -1.55 -22.83 1.23
N TRP A 295 -1.26 -21.89 0.32
CA TRP A 295 -1.92 -21.79 -0.98
C TRP A 295 -0.96 -22.04 -2.13
N ASP A 296 -1.36 -22.91 -3.02
CA ASP A 296 -0.93 -22.94 -4.41
C ASP A 296 -1.94 -22.14 -5.26
N TRP A 297 -2.32 -22.62 -6.44
CA TRP A 297 -3.23 -21.93 -7.36
C TRP A 297 -4.06 -22.92 -8.19
N ASP A 298 -5.18 -22.43 -8.72
CA ASP A 298 -6.02 -23.14 -9.71
C ASP A 298 -5.64 -22.74 -11.13
N VAL A 299 -5.26 -21.49 -11.31
CA VAL A 299 -4.97 -20.90 -12.61
C VAL A 299 -3.54 -20.38 -12.63
N ASP A 300 -2.65 -21.06 -13.35
CA ASP A 300 -1.33 -20.53 -13.71
C ASP A 300 -1.48 -19.68 -14.96
N THR A 301 -1.20 -18.40 -14.84
CA THR A 301 -1.29 -17.45 -15.95
C THR A 301 -0.10 -17.53 -16.90
N VAL A 302 0.98 -18.19 -16.47
CA VAL A 302 2.26 -18.30 -17.17
C VAL A 302 2.88 -16.93 -17.50
N ASP A 303 2.49 -15.87 -16.78
CA ASP A 303 2.98 -14.51 -17.01
C ASP A 303 4.50 -14.38 -16.87
N TRP A 304 5.12 -15.24 -16.08
CA TRP A 304 6.57 -15.32 -15.89
C TRP A 304 7.36 -15.74 -17.15
N LYS A 305 6.70 -16.35 -18.16
CA LYS A 305 7.27 -16.72 -19.47
C LYS A 305 6.89 -15.76 -20.60
N ILE A 306 5.84 -14.97 -20.40
CA ILE A 306 5.27 -14.11 -21.43
C ILE A 306 6.00 -12.75 -21.39
N ASN A 307 6.32 -12.20 -22.54
CA ASN A 307 6.89 -10.86 -22.65
C ASN A 307 5.79 -9.78 -22.73
N GLU A 308 6.18 -8.51 -22.53
CA GLU A 308 5.24 -7.40 -22.53
C GLU A 308 4.45 -7.22 -23.84
N ALA A 309 5.01 -7.56 -24.99
CA ALA A 309 4.33 -7.44 -26.27
C ALA A 309 3.16 -8.42 -26.39
N ASN A 310 3.26 -9.55 -25.71
CA ASN A 310 2.29 -10.64 -25.76
C ASN A 310 1.38 -10.71 -24.53
N TYR A 311 1.27 -9.64 -23.74
CA TYR A 311 0.53 -9.61 -22.48
C TYR A 311 -0.93 -10.08 -22.59
N MET A 312 -1.56 -9.98 -23.77
CA MET A 312 -2.91 -10.51 -24.02
C MET A 312 -3.01 -12.02 -23.82
N GLN A 313 -1.92 -12.76 -23.97
CA GLN A 313 -1.89 -14.19 -23.66
C GLN A 313 -2.19 -14.46 -22.19
N ILE A 314 -1.71 -13.59 -21.28
CA ILE A 314 -2.02 -13.66 -19.84
C ILE A 314 -3.52 -13.53 -19.62
N VAL A 315 -4.16 -12.56 -20.27
CA VAL A 315 -5.62 -12.35 -20.19
C VAL A 315 -6.37 -13.62 -20.64
N THR A 316 -5.98 -14.16 -21.79
CA THR A 316 -6.57 -15.39 -22.34
C THR A 316 -6.38 -16.60 -21.41
N ASN A 317 -5.19 -16.75 -20.81
CA ASN A 317 -4.91 -17.82 -19.86
C ASN A 317 -5.78 -17.71 -18.60
N VAL A 318 -5.96 -16.50 -18.05
CA VAL A 318 -6.88 -16.27 -16.93
C VAL A 318 -8.30 -16.63 -17.31
N GLN A 319 -8.80 -16.15 -18.44
CA GLN A 319 -10.16 -16.42 -18.91
C GLN A 319 -10.42 -17.93 -19.05
N ALA A 320 -9.51 -18.63 -19.74
CA ALA A 320 -9.64 -20.07 -19.96
C ALA A 320 -9.55 -20.84 -18.63
N GLY A 321 -8.63 -20.48 -17.74
CA GLY A 321 -8.44 -21.15 -16.45
C GLY A 321 -9.63 -20.95 -15.51
N VAL A 322 -10.10 -19.72 -15.36
CA VAL A 322 -11.27 -19.38 -14.53
C VAL A 322 -12.53 -20.08 -15.04
N GLU A 323 -12.77 -20.08 -16.36
CA GLU A 323 -13.91 -20.77 -16.95
C GLU A 323 -13.81 -22.30 -16.81
N LYS A 324 -12.60 -22.87 -16.83
CA LYS A 324 -12.37 -24.30 -16.55
C LYS A 324 -12.73 -24.62 -15.09
N ALA A 325 -12.24 -23.85 -14.13
CA ALA A 325 -12.52 -24.03 -12.71
C ALA A 325 -14.03 -23.86 -12.43
N ARG A 326 -14.68 -22.85 -13.00
CA ARG A 326 -16.12 -22.65 -12.88
C ARG A 326 -16.92 -23.88 -13.38
N ARG A 327 -16.53 -24.46 -14.53
CA ARG A 327 -17.16 -25.70 -15.06
C ARG A 327 -16.94 -26.89 -14.14
N ALA A 328 -15.82 -26.93 -13.42
CA ALA A 328 -15.56 -27.94 -12.38
C ALA A 328 -16.35 -27.68 -11.08
N LYS A 329 -17.13 -26.59 -11.03
CA LYS A 329 -17.92 -26.14 -9.87
C LYS A 329 -17.06 -25.68 -8.69
N ASP A 330 -15.84 -25.22 -8.94
CA ASP A 330 -15.00 -24.61 -7.92
C ASP A 330 -15.65 -23.29 -7.47
N LYS A 331 -15.81 -23.15 -6.17
CA LYS A 331 -16.40 -21.95 -5.57
C LYS A 331 -15.35 -20.89 -5.22
N HIS A 332 -14.09 -21.26 -5.21
CA HIS A 332 -12.96 -20.42 -4.86
C HIS A 332 -11.82 -20.66 -5.86
N ILE A 333 -11.47 -19.66 -6.63
CA ILE A 333 -10.50 -19.77 -7.73
C ILE A 333 -9.32 -18.89 -7.45
N VAL A 334 -8.15 -19.48 -7.21
CA VAL A 334 -6.89 -18.77 -6.97
C VAL A 334 -6.12 -18.62 -8.27
N VAL A 335 -5.87 -17.38 -8.68
CA VAL A 335 -5.14 -17.02 -9.90
C VAL A 335 -3.74 -16.59 -9.54
N LEU A 336 -2.72 -17.27 -10.07
CA LEU A 336 -1.31 -16.93 -9.93
C LEU A 336 -0.91 -15.87 -10.95
N LEU A 337 -0.38 -14.76 -10.45
CA LEU A 337 0.28 -13.69 -11.19
C LEU A 337 1.60 -13.35 -10.49
N HIS A 338 2.48 -12.59 -11.15
CA HIS A 338 3.72 -12.11 -10.56
C HIS A 338 3.87 -10.59 -10.73
N ASP A 339 4.67 -9.96 -9.89
CA ASP A 339 4.96 -8.52 -9.96
C ASP A 339 5.87 -8.20 -11.17
N ARG A 340 5.25 -8.08 -12.36
CA ARG A 340 5.94 -7.90 -13.66
C ARG A 340 5.26 -6.86 -14.55
N ALA A 341 6.02 -6.31 -15.50
CA ALA A 341 5.52 -5.30 -16.44
C ALA A 341 4.36 -5.80 -17.33
N GLN A 342 4.47 -7.02 -17.84
CA GLN A 342 3.41 -7.63 -18.66
C GLN A 342 2.13 -7.87 -17.86
N THR A 343 2.26 -8.19 -16.58
CA THR A 343 1.12 -8.35 -15.67
C THR A 343 0.41 -7.02 -15.44
N ASN A 344 1.16 -5.90 -15.29
CA ASN A 344 0.58 -4.56 -15.22
C ASN A 344 -0.30 -4.24 -16.44
N LYS A 345 0.14 -4.63 -17.64
CA LYS A 345 -0.64 -4.42 -18.89
C LYS A 345 -1.89 -5.31 -18.97
N ALA A 346 -1.81 -6.53 -18.45
CA ALA A 346 -2.90 -7.50 -18.48
C ALA A 346 -3.97 -7.22 -17.42
N LEU A 347 -3.56 -6.77 -16.24
CA LEU A 347 -4.39 -6.68 -15.03
C LEU A 347 -5.70 -5.86 -15.22
N PRO A 348 -5.71 -4.68 -15.86
CA PRO A 348 -6.95 -3.94 -16.11
C PRO A 348 -7.97 -4.74 -16.90
N LYS A 349 -7.51 -5.50 -17.91
CA LYS A 349 -8.37 -6.31 -18.77
C LYS A 349 -8.90 -7.56 -18.04
N ILE A 350 -8.07 -8.16 -17.19
CA ILE A 350 -8.47 -9.28 -16.33
C ILE A 350 -9.57 -8.86 -15.37
N ILE A 351 -9.36 -7.77 -14.63
CA ILE A 351 -10.33 -7.27 -13.64
C ILE A 351 -11.64 -6.88 -14.33
N ALA A 352 -11.57 -6.10 -15.41
CA ALA A 352 -12.76 -5.68 -16.14
C ALA A 352 -13.57 -6.89 -16.68
N TRP A 353 -12.89 -7.93 -17.15
CA TRP A 353 -13.56 -9.16 -17.60
C TRP A 353 -14.21 -9.91 -16.43
N LEU A 354 -13.49 -10.11 -15.32
CA LEU A 354 -14.03 -10.77 -14.13
C LEU A 354 -15.28 -10.06 -13.60
N GLN A 355 -15.22 -8.72 -13.47
CA GLN A 355 -16.35 -7.91 -13.02
C GLN A 355 -17.53 -7.99 -14.00
N LYS A 356 -17.28 -7.96 -15.32
CA LYS A 356 -18.32 -8.11 -16.35
C LYS A 356 -19.00 -9.49 -16.28
N GLN A 357 -18.28 -10.54 -15.90
CA GLN A 357 -18.84 -11.88 -15.73
C GLN A 357 -19.54 -12.06 -14.36
N GLY A 358 -19.50 -11.05 -13.48
CA GLY A 358 -20.13 -11.08 -12.16
C GLY A 358 -19.34 -11.83 -11.10
N TYR A 359 -18.05 -12.14 -11.32
CA TYR A 359 -17.20 -12.76 -10.30
C TYR A 359 -16.94 -11.78 -9.14
N SER A 360 -16.95 -12.31 -7.91
CA SER A 360 -16.49 -11.58 -6.73
C SER A 360 -14.97 -11.69 -6.64
N ILE A 361 -14.25 -10.56 -6.70
CA ILE A 361 -12.78 -10.52 -6.54
C ILE A 361 -12.48 -10.15 -5.09
N GLN A 362 -11.77 -11.01 -4.37
CA GLN A 362 -11.48 -10.82 -2.94
C GLN A 362 -10.01 -11.11 -2.61
N PRO A 363 -9.45 -10.47 -1.57
CA PRO A 363 -8.19 -10.91 -0.98
C PRO A 363 -8.42 -12.14 -0.12
N TYR A 364 -7.36 -12.83 0.30
CA TYR A 364 -7.44 -13.86 1.31
C TYR A 364 -7.95 -13.31 2.65
N HIS A 365 -8.78 -14.11 3.32
CA HIS A 365 -9.25 -13.85 4.68
C HIS A 365 -8.94 -15.07 5.58
N PRO A 366 -8.13 -14.92 6.63
CA PRO A 366 -7.78 -16.03 7.52
C PRO A 366 -8.98 -16.77 8.12
N GLU A 367 -10.04 -16.02 8.46
CA GLU A 367 -11.28 -16.58 9.03
C GLU A 367 -12.13 -17.39 8.03
N GLN A 368 -11.83 -17.21 6.74
CA GLN A 368 -12.52 -17.88 5.63
C GLN A 368 -11.52 -18.69 4.79
N HIS A 369 -10.54 -19.31 5.45
CA HIS A 369 -9.53 -20.10 4.75
C HIS A 369 -10.18 -21.21 3.93
N VAL A 370 -9.80 -21.29 2.66
CA VAL A 370 -10.14 -22.39 1.76
C VAL A 370 -8.90 -23.17 1.43
N ARG A 371 -9.04 -24.48 1.39
CA ARG A 371 -7.95 -25.36 1.01
C ARG A 371 -7.59 -25.17 -0.46
N GLN A 372 -6.35 -24.77 -0.72
CA GLN A 372 -5.82 -24.60 -2.07
C GLN A 372 -4.33 -24.96 -2.13
N ASN A 373 -4.03 -26.25 -1.92
CA ASN A 373 -2.65 -26.72 -1.99
C ASN A 373 -2.56 -28.05 -2.79
N PHE A 374 -1.46 -28.23 -3.51
CA PHE A 374 -1.24 -29.37 -4.41
C PHE A 374 -1.08 -30.70 -3.67
N TRP A 375 -0.88 -30.67 -2.35
CA TRP A 375 -0.84 -31.86 -1.51
C TRP A 375 -2.23 -32.33 -1.06
N LEU A 376 -3.27 -31.57 -1.35
CA LEU A 376 -4.63 -31.79 -0.88
C LEU A 376 -4.72 -31.96 0.66
N ASP A 377 -3.76 -31.37 1.40
CA ASP A 377 -3.72 -31.40 2.86
C ASP A 377 -4.84 -30.50 3.41
N GLN A 378 -5.76 -31.12 4.18
CA GLN A 378 -6.95 -30.45 4.70
C GLN A 378 -6.65 -29.41 5.80
N ALA A 379 -5.49 -29.53 6.44
CA ALA A 379 -5.11 -28.66 7.54
C ALA A 379 -4.31 -27.41 7.11
N LEU A 380 -3.87 -27.38 5.85
CA LEU A 380 -3.03 -26.31 5.28
C LEU A 380 -3.77 -25.45 4.27
#